data_ee0d0c19602b7eb7daf0c3872984104d
#
_entry.id   ee0d0c19602b7eb7daf0c3872984104d
#
_cell.length_a   1.000
_cell.length_b   1.000
_cell.length_c   1.000
_cell.angle_alpha   90.00
_cell.angle_beta   90.00
_cell.angle_gamma   90.00
#
_symmetry.space_group_name_H-M   'P 1'
#
loop_
_entity.id
_entity.type
_entity.pdbx_description
1 polymer ?
#
loop_
_entity_poly.entity_id
_entity_poly.type
_entity_poly.pdbx_seq_one_letter_code
_entity_poly.pdbx_strand_id
1 'polypeptide(L)'
;MINIYGKGGHANVINSILSQTHSKQINFWNDESYEKEVGDFDHYNNNIKGDWIIAIGNNKNRKKVAELLGNDCYITVTHNSAIIDANINPGEGSQILHGSVIQVGTKIGKHCIINTAASVDHDCILGDFSFIGPNATLCGGVEIGEGTFIGAGAVVLPYIKIGKNCMIGAGSVVTKNLPDGITAYGNP
;
A
#
# COMPACT_ATOMS: atom_id res chain seq x y z
N MET A 1 21.68 -2.04 0.40
CA MET A 1 21.02 -2.28 1.69
C MET A 1 19.55 -1.90 1.54
N ILE A 2 18.64 -2.68 2.10
CA ILE A 2 17.20 -2.37 2.12
C ILE A 2 16.76 -2.28 3.57
N ASN A 3 16.03 -1.23 3.90
CA ASN A 3 15.50 -0.97 5.23
C ASN A 3 13.99 -1.21 5.23
N ILE A 4 13.50 -2.13 6.04
CA ILE A 4 12.07 -2.40 6.25
C ILE A 4 11.63 -1.69 7.53
N TYR A 5 10.72 -0.72 7.43
CA TYR A 5 10.09 -0.14 8.61
C TYR A 5 8.80 -0.90 8.95
N GLY A 6 8.82 -1.61 10.06
CA GLY A 6 7.76 -2.48 10.55
C GLY A 6 8.29 -3.81 11.06
N LYS A 7 7.60 -4.42 12.04
CA LYS A 7 7.99 -5.69 12.69
C LYS A 7 6.84 -6.70 12.75
N GLY A 8 5.65 -6.33 12.24
CA GLY A 8 4.45 -7.18 12.27
C GLY A 8 4.41 -8.20 11.14
N GLY A 9 3.29 -8.93 11.06
CA GLY A 9 3.06 -9.93 10.02
C GLY A 9 3.22 -9.39 8.59
N HIS A 10 2.84 -8.13 8.35
CA HIS A 10 3.01 -7.51 7.04
C HIS A 10 4.50 -7.31 6.67
N ALA A 11 5.33 -6.92 7.64
CA ALA A 11 6.77 -6.80 7.43
C ALA A 11 7.41 -8.16 7.12
N ASN A 12 6.94 -9.25 7.73
CA ASN A 12 7.40 -10.60 7.40
C ASN A 12 7.06 -11.00 5.96
N VAL A 13 5.87 -10.60 5.46
CA VAL A 13 5.49 -10.82 4.06
C VAL A 13 6.43 -10.05 3.12
N ILE A 14 6.69 -8.77 3.40
CA ILE A 14 7.59 -7.95 2.58
C ILE A 14 9.00 -8.52 2.59
N ASN A 15 9.51 -8.92 3.76
CA ASN A 15 10.82 -9.57 3.87
C ASN A 15 10.90 -10.86 3.05
N SER A 16 9.86 -11.70 3.09
CA SER A 16 9.79 -12.93 2.28
C SER A 16 9.90 -12.64 0.79
N ILE A 17 9.22 -11.60 0.30
CA ILE A 17 9.28 -11.20 -1.11
C ILE A 17 10.69 -10.69 -1.46
N LEU A 18 11.23 -9.79 -0.66
CA LEU A 18 12.56 -9.22 -0.90
C LEU A 18 13.67 -10.27 -0.87
N SER A 19 13.58 -11.25 0.03
CA SER A 19 14.55 -12.35 0.11
C SER A 19 14.58 -13.24 -1.13
N GLN A 20 13.48 -13.29 -1.90
CA GLN A 20 13.41 -14.04 -3.15
C GLN A 20 13.93 -13.24 -4.36
N THR A 21 13.88 -11.92 -4.29
CA THR A 21 14.12 -11.03 -5.43
C THR A 21 15.42 -10.23 -5.32
N HIS A 22 16.00 -10.13 -4.14
CA HIS A 22 17.18 -9.30 -3.88
C HIS A 22 18.24 -10.05 -3.06
N SER A 23 19.51 -9.84 -3.43
CA SER A 23 20.68 -10.31 -2.65
C SER A 23 21.19 -9.25 -1.65
N LYS A 24 20.48 -8.13 -1.49
CA LYS A 24 20.88 -7.03 -0.61
C LYS A 24 20.63 -7.40 0.86
N GLN A 25 21.49 -6.90 1.75
CA GLN A 25 21.24 -6.97 3.20
C GLN A 25 19.94 -6.25 3.56
N ILE A 26 19.11 -6.88 4.40
CA ILE A 26 17.83 -6.35 4.88
C ILE A 26 17.95 -6.03 6.37
N ASN A 27 17.56 -4.82 6.74
CA ASN A 27 17.46 -4.37 8.13
C ASN A 27 16.01 -4.09 8.49
N PHE A 28 15.66 -4.34 9.75
CA PHE A 28 14.32 -4.06 10.29
C PHE A 28 14.36 -2.91 11.28
N TRP A 29 13.35 -2.05 11.18
CA TRP A 29 13.12 -0.89 12.03
C TRP A 29 11.70 -0.90 12.58
N ASN A 30 11.44 -0.36 13.76
CA ASN A 30 10.11 -0.31 14.37
C ASN A 30 9.96 0.80 15.41
N ASP A 31 8.72 1.00 15.90
CA ASP A 31 8.37 2.03 16.87
C ASP A 31 9.08 1.87 18.23
N GLU A 32 9.45 0.65 18.64
CA GLU A 32 10.25 0.45 19.87
C GLU A 32 11.67 0.99 19.71
N SER A 33 12.25 0.90 18.53
CA SER A 33 13.48 1.60 18.17
C SER A 33 13.23 3.11 18.11
N TYR A 34 12.02 3.51 17.70
CA TYR A 34 11.56 4.88 17.59
C TYR A 34 11.26 5.52 18.96
N GLU A 35 10.53 4.84 19.86
CA GLU A 35 10.16 5.39 21.17
C GLU A 35 11.37 5.53 22.12
N LYS A 36 12.37 4.68 22.01
CA LYS A 36 13.62 4.82 22.78
C LYS A 36 14.52 5.95 22.29
N GLU A 37 14.33 6.41 21.05
CA GLU A 37 15.23 7.31 20.35
C GLU A 37 14.52 8.53 19.72
N VAL A 38 13.28 8.84 20.17
CA VAL A 38 12.48 10.01 19.71
C VAL A 38 13.20 11.36 19.86
N GLY A 39 14.30 11.41 20.62
CA GLY A 39 15.22 12.56 20.63
C GLY A 39 16.20 12.61 19.47
N ASP A 40 16.28 11.57 18.63
CA ASP A 40 17.39 11.39 17.68
C ASP A 40 16.93 10.97 16.26
N PHE A 41 15.70 11.30 15.86
CA PHE A 41 15.21 10.99 14.51
C PHE A 41 16.05 11.70 13.43
N ASP A 42 16.59 12.90 13.73
CA ASP A 42 17.57 13.58 12.89
C ASP A 42 18.88 12.79 12.76
N HIS A 43 19.23 12.00 13.78
CA HIS A 43 20.40 11.11 13.73
C HIS A 43 20.15 9.91 12.80
N TYR A 44 18.92 9.36 12.77
CA TYR A 44 18.52 8.32 11.85
C TYR A 44 18.57 8.77 10.39
N ASN A 45 17.95 9.90 10.08
CA ASN A 45 17.84 10.41 8.70
C ASN A 45 19.20 10.76 8.08
N ASN A 46 20.21 11.16 8.86
CA ASN A 46 21.48 11.58 8.33
C ASN A 46 22.51 10.45 8.16
N ASN A 47 22.27 9.25 8.73
CA ASN A 47 23.28 8.19 8.80
C ASN A 47 22.85 6.85 8.18
N ILE A 48 21.55 6.61 7.94
CA ILE A 48 21.08 5.34 7.37
C ILE A 48 21.03 5.44 5.86
N LYS A 49 22.02 4.84 5.21
CA LYS A 49 22.06 4.73 3.75
C LYS A 49 21.26 3.51 3.29
N GLY A 50 20.55 3.65 2.19
CA GLY A 50 19.88 2.56 1.51
C GLY A 50 18.45 2.89 1.11
N ASP A 51 17.83 1.92 0.48
CA ASP A 51 16.45 2.02 0.01
C ASP A 51 15.49 1.66 1.15
N TRP A 52 14.33 2.30 1.22
CA TRP A 52 13.32 2.08 2.26
C TRP A 52 12.05 1.44 1.72
N ILE A 53 11.39 0.66 2.58
CA ILE A 53 10.00 0.22 2.40
C ILE A 53 9.27 0.25 3.74
N ILE A 54 8.11 0.89 3.79
CA ILE A 54 7.30 1.00 5.01
C ILE A 54 6.27 -0.11 5.04
N ALA A 55 6.58 -1.19 5.74
CA ALA A 55 5.77 -2.39 5.81
C ALA A 55 4.73 -2.33 6.94
N ILE A 56 3.89 -1.30 6.91
CA ILE A 56 2.81 -1.04 7.86
C ILE A 56 1.47 -1.06 7.12
N GLY A 57 0.57 -1.98 7.50
CA GLY A 57 -0.76 -2.12 6.88
C GLY A 57 -1.71 -0.95 7.18
N ASN A 58 -1.59 -0.31 8.34
CA ASN A 58 -2.41 0.85 8.70
C ASN A 58 -2.00 2.08 7.87
N ASN A 59 -2.93 2.64 7.09
CA ASN A 59 -2.66 3.74 6.16
C ASN A 59 -2.18 5.01 6.86
N LYS A 60 -2.79 5.38 8.00
CA LYS A 60 -2.41 6.58 8.76
C LYS A 60 -1.00 6.46 9.34
N ASN A 61 -0.67 5.29 9.91
CA ASN A 61 0.66 5.05 10.46
C ASN A 61 1.71 4.98 9.35
N ARG A 62 1.38 4.33 8.21
CA ARG A 62 2.27 4.29 7.04
C ARG A 62 2.59 5.70 6.53
N LYS A 63 1.57 6.57 6.43
CA LYS A 63 1.73 7.97 6.02
C LYS A 63 2.59 8.74 7.03
N LYS A 64 2.30 8.61 8.32
CA LYS A 64 3.09 9.27 9.38
C LYS A 64 4.56 8.89 9.31
N VAL A 65 4.88 7.62 9.11
CA VAL A 65 6.27 7.16 8.98
C VAL A 65 6.91 7.71 7.70
N ALA A 66 6.20 7.77 6.58
CA ALA A 66 6.72 8.35 5.35
C ALA A 66 7.03 9.85 5.51
N GLU A 67 6.17 10.58 6.21
CA GLU A 67 6.40 12.00 6.53
C GLU A 67 7.63 12.20 7.45
N LEU A 68 7.84 11.29 8.41
CA LEU A 68 8.98 11.31 9.32
C LEU A 68 10.31 10.96 8.62
N LEU A 69 10.31 9.96 7.75
CA LEU A 69 11.49 9.55 6.97
C LEU A 69 11.83 10.56 5.86
N GLY A 70 10.90 11.42 5.49
CA GLY A 70 11.11 12.48 4.50
C GLY A 70 11.32 11.95 3.07
N ASN A 71 12.23 12.58 2.32
CA ASN A 71 12.45 12.29 0.89
C ASN A 71 13.48 11.16 0.65
N ASP A 72 13.47 10.13 1.47
CA ASP A 72 14.35 8.98 1.27
C ASP A 72 13.99 8.20 0.00
N CYS A 73 14.91 7.40 -0.49
CA CYS A 73 14.68 6.52 -1.63
C CYS A 73 13.75 5.37 -1.24
N TYR A 74 12.50 5.44 -1.64
CA TYR A 74 11.55 4.35 -1.43
C TYR A 74 11.55 3.39 -2.61
N ILE A 75 11.69 2.09 -2.31
CA ILE A 75 11.53 1.03 -3.32
C ILE A 75 10.06 0.60 -3.41
N THR A 76 9.66 0.22 -4.60
CA THR A 76 8.42 -0.51 -4.84
C THR A 76 8.70 -2.01 -4.77
N VAL A 77 7.89 -2.73 -4.01
CA VAL A 77 8.02 -4.18 -3.84
C VAL A 77 6.91 -4.89 -4.60
N THR A 78 7.28 -5.75 -5.52
CA THR A 78 6.35 -6.53 -6.33
C THR A 78 6.67 -8.01 -6.21
N HIS A 79 5.67 -8.83 -5.84
CA HIS A 79 5.82 -10.28 -5.83
C HIS A 79 5.81 -10.84 -7.26
N ASN A 80 6.64 -11.84 -7.53
CA ASN A 80 6.79 -12.43 -8.86
C ASN A 80 5.50 -13.07 -9.43
N SER A 81 4.54 -13.42 -8.58
CA SER A 81 3.23 -13.92 -9.01
C SER A 81 2.18 -12.82 -9.27
N ALA A 82 2.51 -11.55 -9.06
CA ALA A 82 1.62 -10.46 -9.44
C ALA A 82 1.60 -10.31 -10.97
N ILE A 83 0.42 -10.08 -11.52
CA ILE A 83 0.22 -9.83 -12.96
C ILE A 83 -0.06 -8.34 -13.11
N ILE A 84 0.87 -7.62 -13.71
CA ILE A 84 0.78 -6.17 -13.91
C ILE A 84 0.95 -5.89 -15.40
N ASP A 85 0.07 -5.09 -15.98
CA ASP A 85 0.22 -4.63 -17.36
C ASP A 85 1.52 -3.86 -17.55
N ALA A 86 2.19 -4.08 -18.68
CA ALA A 86 3.57 -3.62 -18.93
C ALA A 86 3.78 -2.10 -18.83
N ASN A 87 2.73 -1.30 -18.99
CA ASN A 87 2.80 0.17 -18.96
C ASN A 87 2.45 0.77 -17.59
N ILE A 88 2.23 -0.06 -16.57
CA ILE A 88 1.90 0.40 -15.23
C ILE A 88 3.17 0.55 -14.41
N ASN A 89 3.39 1.76 -13.90
CA ASN A 89 4.47 2.09 -12.99
C ASN A 89 3.86 2.51 -11.65
N PRO A 90 3.80 1.62 -10.65
CA PRO A 90 3.32 1.97 -9.32
C PRO A 90 4.20 3.06 -8.69
N GLY A 91 3.58 4.01 -7.99
CA GLY A 91 4.31 5.03 -7.26
C GLY A 91 5.29 4.42 -6.24
N GLU A 92 6.35 5.15 -5.93
CA GLU A 92 7.40 4.72 -5.00
C GLU A 92 6.83 4.30 -3.64
N GLY A 93 7.46 3.35 -2.99
CA GLY A 93 7.02 2.78 -1.72
C GLY A 93 5.78 1.88 -1.79
N SER A 94 5.25 1.63 -2.99
CA SER A 94 4.08 0.76 -3.18
C SER A 94 4.44 -0.72 -3.07
N GLN A 95 3.44 -1.54 -2.69
CA GLN A 95 3.61 -2.96 -2.39
C GLN A 95 2.54 -3.75 -3.14
N ILE A 96 2.95 -4.55 -4.10
CA ILE A 96 2.10 -5.36 -4.96
C ILE A 96 2.33 -6.82 -4.58
N LEU A 97 1.34 -7.42 -3.92
CA LEU A 97 1.54 -8.70 -3.25
C LEU A 97 1.12 -9.90 -4.12
N HIS A 98 1.26 -11.08 -3.52
CA HIS A 98 1.06 -12.38 -4.16
C HIS A 98 -0.25 -12.47 -4.94
N GLY A 99 -0.17 -12.85 -6.22
CA GLY A 99 -1.33 -13.14 -7.06
C GLY A 99 -2.26 -11.96 -7.37
N SER A 100 -1.87 -10.73 -7.03
CA SER A 100 -2.65 -9.56 -7.41
C SER A 100 -2.61 -9.34 -8.92
N VAL A 101 -3.70 -8.79 -9.47
CA VAL A 101 -3.85 -8.50 -10.90
C VAL A 101 -4.15 -7.02 -11.09
N ILE A 102 -3.39 -6.35 -11.97
CA ILE A 102 -3.56 -4.92 -12.26
C ILE A 102 -3.59 -4.73 -13.77
N GLN A 103 -4.71 -4.24 -14.29
CA GLN A 103 -4.96 -4.13 -15.72
C GLN A 103 -4.63 -2.75 -16.29
N VAL A 104 -4.57 -2.69 -17.61
CA VAL A 104 -4.17 -1.55 -18.44
C VAL A 104 -4.83 -0.23 -18.02
N GLY A 105 -4.12 0.88 -18.16
CA GLY A 105 -4.62 2.23 -17.89
C GLY A 105 -4.69 2.61 -16.41
N THR A 106 -4.49 1.66 -15.49
CA THR A 106 -4.55 1.91 -14.05
C THR A 106 -3.36 2.76 -13.59
N LYS A 107 -3.66 3.75 -12.75
CA LYS A 107 -2.67 4.65 -12.11
C LYS A 107 -2.62 4.37 -10.62
N ILE A 108 -1.42 4.17 -10.10
CA ILE A 108 -1.18 3.82 -8.70
C ILE A 108 -0.29 4.89 -8.07
N GLY A 109 -0.79 5.53 -7.03
CA GLY A 109 -0.06 6.52 -6.25
C GLY A 109 1.08 5.93 -5.42
N LYS A 110 1.70 6.75 -4.59
CA LYS A 110 2.82 6.37 -3.71
C LYS A 110 2.33 5.59 -2.49
N HIS A 111 3.18 4.70 -2.00
CA HIS A 111 2.94 3.95 -0.76
C HIS A 111 1.60 3.19 -0.74
N CYS A 112 1.09 2.80 -1.90
CA CYS A 112 -0.12 1.98 -2.00
C CYS A 112 0.19 0.52 -1.63
N ILE A 113 -0.81 -0.17 -1.06
CA ILE A 113 -0.74 -1.61 -0.85
C ILE A 113 -1.86 -2.27 -1.67
N ILE A 114 -1.47 -3.11 -2.63
CA ILE A 114 -2.38 -3.98 -3.36
C ILE A 114 -2.11 -5.39 -2.86
N ASN A 115 -3.01 -5.87 -2.00
CA ASN A 115 -2.75 -7.05 -1.18
C ASN A 115 -3.02 -8.35 -1.95
N THR A 116 -2.76 -9.48 -1.31
CA THR A 116 -2.83 -10.83 -1.87
C THR A 116 -4.12 -11.06 -2.65
N ALA A 117 -3.98 -11.48 -3.91
CA ALA A 117 -5.06 -11.79 -4.84
C ALA A 117 -6.09 -10.65 -5.05
N ALA A 118 -5.74 -9.40 -4.72
CA ALA A 118 -6.58 -8.27 -5.08
C ALA A 118 -6.59 -8.07 -6.61
N SER A 119 -7.75 -7.72 -7.16
CA SER A 119 -7.94 -7.46 -8.59
C SER A 119 -8.28 -5.98 -8.81
N VAL A 120 -7.49 -5.30 -9.61
CA VAL A 120 -7.70 -3.92 -10.03
C VAL A 120 -7.85 -3.91 -11.55
N ASP A 121 -9.06 -3.68 -12.01
CA ASP A 121 -9.42 -3.70 -13.41
C ASP A 121 -8.89 -2.44 -14.13
N HIS A 122 -9.18 -2.34 -15.44
CA HIS A 122 -8.66 -1.28 -16.31
C HIS A 122 -9.07 0.14 -15.88
N ASP A 123 -8.24 1.13 -16.20
CA ASP A 123 -8.50 2.56 -16.03
C ASP A 123 -8.79 3.02 -14.58
N CYS A 124 -8.41 2.24 -13.58
CA CYS A 124 -8.56 2.62 -12.17
C CYS A 124 -7.55 3.70 -11.76
N ILE A 125 -7.93 4.50 -10.76
CA ILE A 125 -7.03 5.49 -10.13
C ILE A 125 -6.96 5.21 -8.63
N LEU A 126 -5.77 4.91 -8.13
CA LEU A 126 -5.49 4.70 -6.72
C LEU A 126 -4.67 5.87 -6.17
N GLY A 127 -5.25 6.63 -5.24
CA GLY A 127 -4.57 7.72 -4.54
C GLY A 127 -3.48 7.20 -3.61
N ASP A 128 -2.56 8.08 -3.23
CA ASP A 128 -1.45 7.76 -2.34
C ASP A 128 -1.91 7.11 -1.03
N PHE A 129 -1.11 6.23 -0.49
CA PHE A 129 -1.40 5.51 0.77
C PHE A 129 -2.70 4.70 0.77
N SER A 130 -3.32 4.43 -0.37
CA SER A 130 -4.49 3.55 -0.43
C SER A 130 -4.12 2.10 -0.10
N PHE A 131 -5.10 1.35 0.38
CA PHE A 131 -4.95 -0.07 0.71
C PHE A 131 -6.07 -0.86 0.05
N ILE A 132 -5.73 -1.78 -0.81
CA ILE A 132 -6.68 -2.71 -1.44
C ILE A 132 -6.48 -4.06 -0.78
N GLY A 133 -7.47 -4.48 0.01
CA GLY A 133 -7.39 -5.67 0.88
C GLY A 133 -7.29 -6.98 0.10
N PRO A 134 -6.93 -8.07 0.79
CA PRO A 134 -6.87 -9.39 0.15
C PRO A 134 -8.18 -9.75 -0.56
N ASN A 135 -8.09 -10.28 -1.79
CA ASN A 135 -9.23 -10.65 -2.62
C ASN A 135 -10.25 -9.53 -2.88
N ALA A 136 -9.92 -8.26 -2.62
CA ALA A 136 -10.80 -7.16 -3.00
C ALA A 136 -10.76 -6.94 -4.51
N THR A 137 -11.91 -6.53 -5.09
CA THR A 137 -12.06 -6.31 -6.53
C THR A 137 -12.48 -4.87 -6.79
N LEU A 138 -11.69 -4.16 -7.57
CA LEU A 138 -12.05 -2.88 -8.15
C LEU A 138 -12.38 -3.10 -9.62
N CYS A 139 -13.64 -2.86 -10.00
CA CYS A 139 -14.05 -2.95 -11.40
C CYS A 139 -13.52 -1.76 -12.21
N GLY A 140 -13.67 -1.80 -13.54
CA GLY A 140 -13.11 -0.80 -14.44
C GLY A 140 -13.48 0.64 -14.12
N GLY A 141 -12.51 1.56 -14.22
CA GLY A 141 -12.70 2.99 -14.03
C GLY A 141 -12.96 3.44 -12.59
N VAL A 142 -12.69 2.61 -11.59
CA VAL A 142 -12.86 2.96 -10.17
C VAL A 142 -11.80 3.97 -9.74
N GLU A 143 -12.21 5.00 -8.98
CA GLU A 143 -11.31 5.96 -8.37
C GLU A 143 -11.31 5.82 -6.84
N ILE A 144 -10.15 5.59 -6.25
CA ILE A 144 -9.93 5.47 -4.81
C ILE A 144 -9.09 6.66 -4.32
N GLY A 145 -9.64 7.44 -3.39
CA GLY A 145 -8.97 8.58 -2.79
C GLY A 145 -7.80 8.19 -1.87
N GLU A 146 -6.91 9.17 -1.64
CA GLU A 146 -5.75 9.03 -0.75
C GLU A 146 -6.13 8.47 0.62
N GLY A 147 -5.31 7.56 1.15
CA GLY A 147 -5.47 7.00 2.49
C GLY A 147 -6.69 6.10 2.68
N THR A 148 -7.46 5.83 1.63
CA THR A 148 -8.66 4.99 1.70
C THR A 148 -8.30 3.52 1.82
N PHE A 149 -9.03 2.82 2.67
CA PHE A 149 -8.88 1.40 2.96
C PHE A 149 -10.06 0.61 2.39
N ILE A 150 -9.78 -0.32 1.50
CA ILE A 150 -10.75 -1.28 0.96
C ILE A 150 -10.50 -2.62 1.66
N GLY A 151 -11.50 -3.09 2.40
CA GLY A 151 -11.42 -4.33 3.20
C GLY A 151 -11.33 -5.60 2.34
N ALA A 152 -10.89 -6.68 2.98
CA ALA A 152 -10.74 -7.97 2.31
C ALA A 152 -12.03 -8.42 1.64
N GLY A 153 -11.95 -8.91 0.39
CA GLY A 153 -13.10 -9.41 -0.36
C GLY A 153 -14.17 -8.37 -0.71
N ALA A 154 -13.91 -7.07 -0.49
CA ALA A 154 -14.85 -6.03 -0.91
C ALA A 154 -14.85 -5.88 -2.44
N VAL A 155 -15.99 -5.54 -3.01
CA VAL A 155 -16.17 -5.29 -4.44
C VAL A 155 -16.62 -3.85 -4.66
N VAL A 156 -15.97 -3.13 -5.55
CA VAL A 156 -16.37 -1.78 -5.97
C VAL A 156 -16.83 -1.85 -7.42
N LEU A 157 -18.10 -1.48 -7.68
CA LEU A 157 -18.69 -1.54 -9.02
C LEU A 157 -18.03 -0.53 -9.98
N PRO A 158 -18.18 -0.73 -11.31
CA PRO A 158 -17.52 0.11 -12.31
C PRO A 158 -17.82 1.60 -12.15
N TYR A 159 -16.80 2.42 -12.41
CA TYR A 159 -16.87 3.90 -12.42
C TYR A 159 -17.26 4.54 -11.09
N ILE A 160 -17.22 3.80 -9.99
CA ILE A 160 -17.47 4.34 -8.64
C ILE A 160 -16.25 5.14 -8.16
N LYS A 161 -16.54 6.27 -7.51
CA LYS A 161 -15.55 7.11 -6.85
C LYS A 161 -15.71 7.02 -5.34
N ILE A 162 -14.66 6.62 -4.66
CA ILE A 162 -14.57 6.59 -3.20
C ILE A 162 -13.58 7.67 -2.77
N GLY A 163 -14.03 8.59 -1.93
CA GLY A 163 -13.26 9.74 -1.45
C GLY A 163 -12.02 9.34 -0.64
N LYS A 164 -11.35 10.35 -0.07
CA LYS A 164 -10.13 10.17 0.74
C LYS A 164 -10.46 9.68 2.15
N ASN A 165 -9.51 8.96 2.75
CA ASN A 165 -9.59 8.50 4.15
C ASN A 165 -10.88 7.73 4.48
N CYS A 166 -11.46 7.05 3.51
CA CYS A 166 -12.60 6.17 3.70
C CYS A 166 -12.15 4.81 4.24
N MET A 167 -13.09 4.13 4.92
CA MET A 167 -12.92 2.74 5.35
C MET A 167 -14.08 1.90 4.83
N ILE A 168 -13.79 1.01 3.91
CA ILE A 168 -14.75 0.05 3.36
C ILE A 168 -14.51 -1.30 4.05
N GLY A 169 -15.54 -1.79 4.73
CA GLY A 169 -15.48 -3.05 5.47
C GLY A 169 -15.26 -4.26 4.56
N ALA A 170 -14.73 -5.33 5.14
CA ALA A 170 -14.54 -6.58 4.42
C ALA A 170 -15.87 -7.12 3.87
N GLY A 171 -15.83 -7.70 2.65
CA GLY A 171 -16.99 -8.26 1.98
C GLY A 171 -18.06 -7.25 1.53
N SER A 172 -17.82 -5.95 1.64
CA SER A 172 -18.76 -4.93 1.17
C SER A 172 -18.88 -4.90 -0.35
N VAL A 173 -20.06 -4.52 -0.85
CA VAL A 173 -20.31 -4.26 -2.28
C VAL A 173 -20.69 -2.79 -2.45
N VAL A 174 -19.73 -1.98 -2.89
CA VAL A 174 -19.94 -0.52 -3.07
C VAL A 174 -20.58 -0.27 -4.41
N THR A 175 -21.81 0.27 -4.38
CA THR A 175 -22.68 0.45 -5.55
C THR A 175 -22.87 1.91 -5.96
N LYS A 176 -22.38 2.87 -5.16
CA LYS A 176 -22.49 4.32 -5.42
C LYS A 176 -21.25 5.06 -4.93
N ASN A 177 -21.08 6.28 -5.40
CA ASN A 177 -19.99 7.14 -4.97
C ASN A 177 -20.08 7.44 -3.46
N LEU A 178 -18.93 7.48 -2.80
CA LEU A 178 -18.82 7.78 -1.37
C LEU A 178 -17.94 9.03 -1.18
N PRO A 179 -18.37 10.00 -0.37
CA PRO A 179 -17.57 11.19 -0.06
C PRO A 179 -16.39 10.84 0.87
N ASP A 180 -15.51 11.81 1.12
CA ASP A 180 -14.35 11.68 2.00
C ASP A 180 -14.74 11.27 3.42
N GLY A 181 -13.88 10.50 4.09
CA GLY A 181 -13.97 10.16 5.50
C GLY A 181 -15.07 9.17 5.90
N ILE A 182 -15.74 8.55 4.94
CA ILE A 182 -16.85 7.62 5.21
C ILE A 182 -16.32 6.27 5.69
N THR A 183 -16.99 5.72 6.69
CA THR A 183 -16.89 4.30 7.03
C THR A 183 -18.16 3.60 6.56
N ALA A 184 -18.03 2.59 5.72
CA ALA A 184 -19.13 1.88 5.08
C ALA A 184 -18.97 0.36 5.17
N TYR A 185 -20.05 -0.36 5.38
CA TYR A 185 -20.11 -1.81 5.48
C TYR A 185 -21.31 -2.37 4.70
N GLY A 186 -21.22 -3.63 4.29
CA GLY A 186 -22.29 -4.33 3.62
C GLY A 186 -22.49 -3.84 2.18
N ASN A 187 -23.64 -3.26 1.88
CA ASN A 187 -23.98 -2.78 0.53
C ASN A 187 -24.35 -1.28 0.58
N PRO A 188 -23.35 -0.39 0.78
CA PRO A 188 -23.57 1.04 0.92
C PRO A 188 -23.95 1.75 -0.38
#